data_022f73dc862f0ee175bfa403c7dd4177
#
_entry.id   022f73dc862f0ee175bfa403c7dd4177
#
_cell.length_a   1.000
_cell.length_b   1.000
_cell.length_c   1.000
_cell.angle_alpha   90.00
_cell.angle_beta   90.00
_cell.angle_gamma   90.00
#
_symmetry.space_group_name_H-M   'P 1'
#
loop_
_entity.id
_entity.type
_entity.pdbx_description
1 polymer ?
#
loop_
_entity_poly.entity_id
_entity_poly.type
_entity_poly.pdbx_seq_one_letter_code
_entity_poly.pdbx_strand_id
1 'polypeptide(L)'
;MKKAHKTVLIVLVVLLVIGAAVGGCFIYRHNSMYIGKDAALQIALSDAGVSPAAVREKDTEFERGRNGAWYDIDFETAGMEYSYSLDAATGEILYRYSEPEHG
;
A
#
# COMPACT_ATOMS: atom_id res chain seq x y z
N MET A 1 -10.09 30.22 -25.87
CA MET A 1 -9.39 30.46 -24.61
C MET A 1 -10.03 29.81 -23.40
N LYS A 2 -11.35 29.57 -23.40
CA LYS A 2 -12.02 28.86 -22.31
C LYS A 2 -11.50 27.41 -22.14
N LYS A 3 -11.07 26.77 -23.21
CA LYS A 3 -10.51 25.40 -23.15
C LYS A 3 -9.15 25.34 -22.45
N ALA A 4 -8.31 26.38 -22.59
CA ALA A 4 -7.01 26.44 -21.95
C ALA A 4 -7.13 26.58 -20.44
N HIS A 5 -8.12 27.34 -19.94
CA HIS A 5 -8.37 27.49 -18.51
C HIS A 5 -8.78 26.18 -17.85
N LYS A 6 -9.65 25.40 -18.51
CA LYS A 6 -10.05 24.10 -17.96
C LYS A 6 -8.89 23.11 -17.88
N THR A 7 -8.05 23.06 -18.91
CA THR A 7 -6.90 22.18 -18.94
C THR A 7 -5.89 22.55 -17.85
N VAL A 8 -5.60 23.82 -17.69
CA VAL A 8 -4.68 24.33 -16.66
C VAL A 8 -5.23 24.00 -15.27
N LEU A 9 -6.51 24.21 -15.05
CA LEU A 9 -7.16 23.91 -13.77
C LEU A 9 -7.07 22.43 -13.43
N ILE A 10 -7.35 21.55 -14.39
CA ILE A 10 -7.26 20.10 -14.20
C ILE A 10 -5.83 19.69 -13.85
N VAL A 11 -4.83 20.22 -14.56
CA VAL A 11 -3.42 19.94 -14.30
C VAL A 11 -3.03 20.38 -12.89
N LEU A 12 -3.47 21.58 -12.47
CA LEU A 12 -3.19 22.09 -11.12
C LEU A 12 -3.81 21.19 -10.04
N VAL A 13 -5.05 20.73 -10.23
CA VAL A 13 -5.72 19.84 -9.28
C VAL A 13 -4.99 18.50 -9.19
N VAL A 14 -4.57 17.93 -10.32
CA VAL A 14 -3.81 16.68 -10.34
C VAL A 14 -2.48 16.82 -9.60
N LEU A 15 -1.75 17.93 -9.83
CA LEU A 15 -0.50 18.20 -9.14
C LEU A 15 -0.69 18.35 -7.63
N LEU A 16 -1.77 19.02 -7.20
CA LEU A 16 -2.10 19.16 -5.79
C LEU A 16 -2.40 17.81 -5.14
N VAL A 17 -3.11 16.93 -5.80
CA VAL A 17 -3.43 15.60 -5.29
C VAL A 17 -2.16 14.77 -5.15
N ILE A 18 -1.29 14.77 -6.15
CA ILE A 18 -0.02 14.06 -6.11
C ILE A 18 0.88 14.63 -5.00
N GLY A 19 0.97 15.96 -4.90
CA GLY A 19 1.77 16.63 -3.87
C GLY A 19 1.27 16.31 -2.47
N ALA A 20 -0.04 16.30 -2.25
CA ALA A 20 -0.62 15.97 -0.96
C ALA A 20 -0.35 14.51 -0.58
N ALA A 21 -0.44 13.58 -1.52
CA ALA A 21 -0.16 12.17 -1.28
C ALA A 21 1.31 11.95 -0.90
N VAL A 22 2.24 12.56 -1.63
CA VAL A 22 3.67 12.45 -1.34
C VAL A 22 4.00 13.16 -0.03
N GLY A 23 3.47 14.35 0.20
CA GLY A 23 3.67 15.11 1.42
C GLY A 23 3.13 14.40 2.65
N GLY A 24 1.95 13.80 2.55
CA GLY A 24 1.36 13.01 3.62
C GLY A 24 2.22 11.80 3.98
N CYS A 25 2.73 11.09 2.98
CA CYS A 25 3.64 9.98 3.18
C CYS A 25 4.93 10.41 3.88
N PHE A 26 5.50 11.53 3.47
CA PHE A 26 6.73 12.09 4.04
C PHE A 26 6.53 12.48 5.51
N ILE A 27 5.46 13.18 5.83
CA ILE A 27 5.13 13.58 7.19
C ILE A 27 4.94 12.36 8.09
N TYR A 28 4.23 11.35 7.60
CA TYR A 28 4.02 10.11 8.32
C TYR A 28 5.34 9.42 8.66
N ARG A 29 6.24 9.30 7.68
CA ARG A 29 7.56 8.69 7.90
C ARG A 29 8.45 9.51 8.83
N HIS A 30 8.28 10.82 8.86
CA HIS A 30 9.05 11.69 9.75
C HIS A 30 8.61 11.50 11.21
N ASN A 31 7.31 11.29 11.45
CA ASN A 31 6.75 11.13 12.79
C ASN A 31 6.77 9.69 13.30
N SER A 32 7.05 8.72 12.44
CA SER A 32 7.06 7.30 12.78
C SER A 32 8.20 6.60 12.06
N MET A 33 8.87 5.68 12.73
CA MET A 33 9.92 4.86 12.11
C MET A 33 9.36 3.89 11.08
N TYR A 34 8.07 3.59 11.15
CA TYR A 34 7.44 2.56 10.32
C TYR A 34 6.24 3.13 9.59
N ILE A 35 5.92 2.53 8.45
CA ILE A 35 4.83 3.01 7.59
C ILE A 35 3.44 2.70 8.16
N GLY A 36 3.34 1.71 9.03
CA GLY A 36 2.07 1.31 9.62
C GLY A 36 1.38 0.17 8.87
N LYS A 37 0.51 -0.54 9.60
CA LYS A 37 -0.19 -1.72 9.06
C LYS A 37 -1.10 -1.38 7.88
N ASP A 38 -1.81 -0.26 7.96
CA ASP A 38 -2.73 0.13 6.89
C ASP A 38 -1.99 0.44 5.59
N ALA A 39 -0.90 1.20 5.67
CA ALA A 39 -0.08 1.52 4.51
C ALA A 39 0.54 0.25 3.92
N ALA A 40 1.02 -0.65 4.77
CA ALA A 40 1.60 -1.91 4.33
C ALA A 40 0.57 -2.77 3.57
N LEU A 41 -0.65 -2.87 4.10
CA LEU A 41 -1.73 -3.59 3.45
C LEU A 41 -2.05 -2.98 2.08
N GLN A 42 -2.12 -1.65 1.99
CA GLN A 42 -2.40 -0.98 0.72
C GLN A 42 -1.33 -1.26 -0.33
N ILE A 43 -0.07 -1.31 0.07
CA ILE A 43 1.03 -1.65 -0.84
C ILE A 43 0.86 -3.08 -1.36
N ALA A 44 0.57 -4.02 -0.47
CA ALA A 44 0.37 -5.41 -0.84
C ALA A 44 -0.82 -5.59 -1.79
N LEU A 45 -1.94 -4.95 -1.50
CA LEU A 45 -3.13 -5.00 -2.35
C LEU A 45 -2.85 -4.40 -3.73
N SER A 46 -2.15 -3.28 -3.77
CA SER A 46 -1.79 -2.61 -5.01
C SER A 46 -0.88 -3.50 -5.87
N ASP A 47 0.12 -4.12 -5.27
CA ASP A 47 1.03 -5.02 -5.98
C ASP A 47 0.30 -6.25 -6.53
N ALA A 48 -0.62 -6.80 -5.76
CA ALA A 48 -1.42 -7.95 -6.17
C ALA A 48 -2.51 -7.59 -7.19
N GLY A 49 -2.79 -6.30 -7.39
CA GLY A 49 -3.87 -5.86 -8.26
C GLY A 49 -5.25 -6.15 -7.69
N VAL A 50 -5.37 -6.19 -6.37
CA VAL A 50 -6.61 -6.53 -5.67
C VAL A 50 -7.26 -5.28 -5.11
N SER A 51 -8.54 -5.09 -5.42
CA SER A 51 -9.35 -4.02 -4.84
C SER A 51 -9.61 -4.32 -3.35
N PRO A 52 -9.56 -3.33 -2.46
CA PRO A 52 -9.93 -3.54 -1.06
C PRO A 52 -11.31 -4.16 -0.88
N ALA A 53 -12.25 -3.84 -1.77
CA ALA A 53 -13.60 -4.41 -1.72
C ALA A 53 -13.65 -5.90 -2.04
N ALA A 54 -12.63 -6.44 -2.72
CA ALA A 54 -12.57 -7.86 -3.08
C ALA A 54 -11.95 -8.72 -1.97
N VAL A 55 -11.40 -8.12 -0.93
CA VAL A 55 -10.74 -8.83 0.17
C VAL A 55 -11.80 -9.42 1.10
N ARG A 56 -11.73 -10.73 1.30
CA ARG A 56 -12.65 -11.47 2.18
C ARG A 56 -12.11 -11.57 3.60
N GLU A 57 -10.82 -11.86 3.71
CA GLU A 57 -10.13 -11.92 4.99
C GLU A 57 -8.75 -11.29 4.84
N LYS A 58 -8.27 -10.71 5.92
CA LYS A 58 -6.95 -10.11 5.96
C LYS A 58 -6.37 -10.18 7.37
N ASP A 59 -5.06 -10.34 7.43
CA ASP A 59 -4.30 -10.29 8.68
C ASP A 59 -2.98 -9.59 8.40
N THR A 60 -2.62 -8.64 9.23
CA THR A 60 -1.37 -7.91 9.12
C THR A 60 -0.68 -7.92 10.46
N GLU A 61 0.54 -8.47 10.52
CA GLU A 61 1.32 -8.56 11.73
C GLU A 61 2.61 -7.79 11.59
N PHE A 62 2.98 -7.08 12.65
CA PHE A 62 4.27 -6.41 12.74
C PHE A 62 5.27 -7.33 13.43
N GLU A 63 6.42 -7.55 12.77
CA GLU A 63 7.49 -8.37 13.29
C GLU A 63 8.77 -7.56 13.41
N ARG A 64 9.54 -7.85 14.44
CA ARG A 64 10.80 -7.18 14.70
C ARG A 64 11.89 -8.20 14.95
N GLY A 65 12.99 -8.08 14.20
CA GLY A 65 14.14 -8.95 14.35
C GLY A 65 15.44 -8.16 14.52
N ARG A 66 16.56 -8.87 14.55
CA ARG A 66 17.89 -8.27 14.68
C ARG A 66 18.24 -7.29 13.57
N ASN A 67 17.81 -7.62 12.36
CA ASN A 67 18.21 -6.88 11.15
C ASN A 67 17.13 -5.94 10.63
N GLY A 68 16.12 -5.66 11.44
CA GLY A 68 15.07 -4.73 11.04
C GLY A 68 13.69 -5.18 11.47
N ALA A 69 12.69 -4.54 10.90
CA ALA A 69 11.29 -4.82 11.17
C ALA A 69 10.56 -4.97 9.84
N TRP A 70 9.51 -5.77 9.83
CA TRP A 70 8.72 -6.00 8.64
C TRP A 70 7.26 -6.26 9.02
N TYR A 71 6.39 -6.16 8.01
CA TYR A 71 4.99 -6.55 8.14
C TYR A 71 4.76 -7.85 7.38
N ASP A 72 4.18 -8.84 8.03
CA ASP A 72 3.66 -10.04 7.40
C ASP A 72 2.19 -9.81 7.13
N ILE A 73 1.79 -9.92 5.88
CA ILE A 73 0.44 -9.59 5.43
C ILE A 73 -0.13 -10.79 4.70
N ASP A 74 -1.24 -11.30 5.19
CA ASP A 74 -1.99 -12.36 4.55
C ASP A 74 -3.38 -11.85 4.24
N PHE A 75 -3.85 -12.10 3.03
CA PHE A 75 -5.22 -11.77 2.66
C PHE A 75 -5.72 -12.73 1.60
N GLU A 76 -7.03 -12.87 1.52
CA GLU A 76 -7.64 -13.73 0.53
C GLU A 76 -8.81 -13.04 -0.16
N THR A 77 -9.01 -13.46 -1.41
CA THR A 77 -10.14 -13.07 -2.23
C THR A 77 -10.97 -14.32 -2.54
N ALA A 78 -11.97 -14.19 -3.40
CA ALA A 78 -12.85 -15.30 -3.76
C ALA A 78 -12.19 -16.35 -4.67
N GLY A 79 -10.95 -16.69 -4.50
CA GLY A 79 -10.29 -17.73 -5.30
C GLY A 79 -8.79 -17.74 -5.17
N MET A 80 -8.23 -16.78 -4.46
CA MET A 80 -6.79 -16.66 -4.31
C MET A 80 -6.41 -16.32 -2.86
N GLU A 81 -5.30 -16.86 -2.43
CA GLU A 81 -4.65 -16.51 -1.17
C GLU A 81 -3.34 -15.81 -1.48
N TYR A 82 -3.03 -14.77 -0.73
CA TYR A 82 -1.83 -13.95 -0.91
C TYR A 82 -1.08 -13.80 0.39
N SER A 83 0.24 -13.87 0.32
CA SER A 83 1.13 -13.63 1.45
C SER A 83 2.25 -12.67 1.03
N TYR A 84 2.46 -11.65 1.83
CA TYR A 84 3.48 -10.63 1.58
C TYR A 84 4.29 -10.37 2.84
N SER A 85 5.56 -10.05 2.65
CA SER A 85 6.37 -9.44 3.71
C SER A 85 6.96 -8.16 3.17
N LEU A 86 6.76 -7.06 3.89
CA LEU A 86 7.23 -5.73 3.50
C LEU A 86 8.15 -5.16 4.56
N ASP A 87 9.22 -4.49 4.14
CA ASP A 87 10.05 -3.72 5.05
C ASP A 87 9.20 -2.68 5.76
N ALA A 88 9.26 -2.66 7.09
CA ALA A 88 8.37 -1.80 7.87
C ALA A 88 8.71 -0.33 7.77
N ALA A 89 9.96 0.01 7.48
CA ALA A 89 10.40 1.39 7.36
C ALA A 89 10.17 1.97 5.97
N THR A 90 10.36 1.17 4.91
CA THR A 90 10.34 1.64 3.53
C THR A 90 9.13 1.18 2.72
N GLY A 91 8.49 0.09 3.14
CA GLY A 91 7.42 -0.53 2.37
C GLY A 91 7.92 -1.40 1.22
N GLU A 92 9.23 -1.62 1.12
CA GLU A 92 9.78 -2.50 0.10
C GLU A 92 9.24 -3.91 0.26
N ILE A 93 8.83 -4.53 -0.83
CA ILE A 93 8.34 -5.90 -0.81
C ILE A 93 9.53 -6.85 -0.71
N LEU A 94 9.63 -7.55 0.41
CA LEU A 94 10.70 -8.51 0.68
C LEU A 94 10.34 -9.91 0.21
N TYR A 95 9.05 -10.22 0.21
CA TYR A 95 8.53 -11.53 -0.14
C TYR A 95 7.10 -11.41 -0.65
N ARG A 96 6.78 -12.19 -1.67
CA ARG A 96 5.40 -12.30 -2.16
C ARG A 96 5.12 -13.74 -2.56
N TYR A 97 3.92 -14.18 -2.26
CA TYR A 97 3.46 -15.50 -2.62
C TYR A 97 1.95 -15.46 -2.85
N SER A 98 1.51 -16.18 -3.85
CA SER A 98 0.07 -16.32 -4.09
C SER A 98 -0.22 -17.74 -4.56
N GLU A 99 -1.39 -18.25 -4.17
CA GLU A 99 -1.85 -19.57 -4.58
C GLU A 99 -3.37 -19.59 -4.72
N PRO A 100 -3.88 -20.49 -5.56
CA PRO A 100 -5.33 -20.68 -5.61
C PRO A 100 -5.86 -21.17 -4.27
N GLU A 101 -7.05 -20.69 -3.89
CA GLU A 101 -7.71 -21.13 -2.67
C GLU A 101 -8.07 -22.61 -2.78
N HIS A 102 -7.69 -23.39 -1.77
CA HIS A 102 -8.06 -24.79 -1.64
C HIS A 102 -9.44 -24.85 -0.99
N GLY A 103 -10.46 -24.92 -1.83
CA GLY A 103 -11.85 -24.92 -1.37
C GLY A 103 -12.40 -26.24 -0.97
#